data_b5e0513dbeac2cd3eafa17ae076c1502
#
_entry.id   b5e0513dbeac2cd3eafa17ae076c1502
#
_cell.length_a   1.000
_cell.length_b   1.000
_cell.length_c   1.000
_cell.angle_alpha   90.00
_cell.angle_beta   90.00
_cell.angle_gamma   90.00
#
_symmetry.space_group_name_H-M   'P 1'
#
loop_
_entity.id
_entity.type
_entity.pdbx_description
1 polymer ?
#
loop_
_entity_poly.entity_id
_entity_poly.type
_entity_poly.pdbx_seq_one_letter_code
_entity_poly.pdbx_strand_id
1 'polypeptide(L)'
;DEKSAKKAITFGKNVKVIRAERKSVESSFPTPLYKKASVKDVYNQLTLKCRGGYSVQFRAYDDGAAYRFISEQNKPFIVLNETADFNFDKDYQAFVPYINDNRNGERYCFSFESYYDEAPLSKMYTDSLSITPLMVCLDGGKKAVIMEAGLENYPGMFLTVNPQTRQGVQAAFAPYPLEEIIGGHNRLNLIPTKRADYIARCAKQELPWRV
;
A
#
# COMPACT_ATOMS: atom_id res chain seq x y z
N ASP A 1 -6.40 -22.81 18.99
CA ASP A 1 -5.54 -23.01 20.18
C ASP A 1 -5.20 -21.66 20.79
N GLU A 2 -5.94 -21.24 21.81
CA GLU A 2 -5.87 -19.92 22.48
C GLU A 2 -4.58 -19.66 23.29
N LYS A 3 -3.59 -20.49 23.19
CA LYS A 3 -2.36 -20.43 24.04
C LYS A 3 -1.13 -19.82 23.39
N SER A 4 -1.20 -19.22 22.23
CA SER A 4 -0.05 -18.60 21.57
C SER A 4 -0.33 -17.18 21.08
N ALA A 5 -0.97 -16.34 21.86
CA ALA A 5 -0.94 -14.91 21.65
C ALA A 5 0.50 -14.39 21.91
N LYS A 6 1.40 -14.66 20.98
CA LYS A 6 2.73 -14.03 20.95
C LYS A 6 2.50 -12.53 20.87
N LYS A 7 3.13 -11.80 21.77
CA LYS A 7 3.08 -10.35 21.87
C LYS A 7 3.28 -9.73 20.47
N ALA A 8 2.26 -9.07 19.96
CA ALA A 8 2.34 -8.37 18.68
C ALA A 8 3.43 -7.30 18.72
N ILE A 9 4.23 -7.24 17.66
CA ILE A 9 5.28 -6.22 17.48
C ILE A 9 4.73 -5.19 16.50
N THR A 10 4.81 -3.92 16.88
CA THR A 10 4.44 -2.81 15.98
C THR A 10 5.68 -2.21 15.35
N PHE A 11 5.86 -2.41 14.05
CA PHE A 11 6.90 -1.74 13.28
C PHE A 11 6.59 -0.23 13.18
N GLY A 12 7.63 0.61 13.26
CA GLY A 12 7.46 2.06 13.16
C GLY A 12 7.02 2.78 14.44
N LYS A 13 6.66 2.06 15.51
CA LYS A 13 6.31 2.68 16.81
C LYS A 13 7.54 2.79 17.69
N ASN A 14 7.79 3.99 18.24
CA ASN A 14 8.94 4.27 19.13
C ASN A 14 10.27 3.80 18.54
N VAL A 15 10.51 4.18 17.29
CA VAL A 15 11.63 3.71 16.47
C VAL A 15 12.97 4.00 17.16
N LYS A 16 13.81 2.95 17.30
CA LYS A 16 15.20 3.08 17.73
C LYS A 16 16.08 2.45 16.67
N VAL A 17 16.76 3.31 15.90
CA VAL A 17 17.68 2.87 14.86
C VAL A 17 18.96 2.32 15.51
N ILE A 18 19.35 1.11 15.14
CA ILE A 18 20.59 0.44 15.56
C ILE A 18 21.71 0.70 14.57
N ARG A 19 21.38 0.64 13.27
CA ARG A 19 22.34 0.77 12.17
C ARG A 19 21.64 1.41 10.97
N ALA A 20 22.40 2.22 10.25
CA ALA A 20 21.99 2.81 8.99
C ALA A 20 22.95 2.39 7.89
N GLU A 21 22.43 1.88 6.78
CA GLU A 21 23.20 1.47 5.62
C GLU A 21 22.72 2.26 4.40
N ARG A 22 23.69 2.75 3.62
CA ARG A 22 23.42 3.50 2.38
C ARG A 22 24.07 2.80 1.20
N LYS A 23 23.37 2.81 0.07
CA LYS A 23 23.93 2.40 -1.22
C LYS A 23 23.34 3.20 -2.34
N SER A 24 24.11 3.41 -3.39
CA SER A 24 23.61 3.87 -4.69
C SER A 24 23.60 2.70 -5.66
N VAL A 25 22.56 2.63 -6.46
CA VAL A 25 22.36 1.59 -7.47
C VAL A 25 22.21 2.26 -8.81
N GLU A 26 22.96 1.80 -9.79
CA GLU A 26 22.82 2.15 -11.19
C GLU A 26 22.85 0.85 -11.99
N SER A 27 21.70 0.43 -12.47
CA SER A 27 21.51 -0.81 -13.21
C SER A 27 20.44 -0.67 -14.26
N SER A 28 20.24 -1.70 -15.04
CA SER A 28 19.12 -1.83 -15.97
C SER A 28 18.69 -3.28 -16.06
N PHE A 29 17.42 -3.49 -16.39
CA PHE A 29 16.87 -4.83 -16.59
C PHE A 29 16.00 -4.89 -17.84
N PRO A 30 15.95 -6.05 -18.53
CA PRO A 30 15.10 -6.23 -19.69
C PRO A 30 13.62 -6.31 -19.29
N THR A 31 12.76 -5.77 -20.13
CA THR A 31 11.31 -5.75 -19.90
C THR A 31 10.58 -6.28 -21.13
N PRO A 32 10.43 -7.60 -21.27
CA PRO A 32 9.91 -8.22 -22.49
C PRO A 32 8.46 -7.88 -22.82
N LEU A 33 7.67 -7.49 -21.81
CA LEU A 33 6.25 -7.17 -21.97
C LEU A 33 5.92 -5.67 -21.86
N TYR A 34 6.93 -4.81 -21.75
CA TYR A 34 6.72 -3.37 -21.62
C TYR A 34 7.13 -2.65 -22.92
N LYS A 35 6.59 -1.44 -23.14
CA LYS A 35 6.90 -0.61 -24.33
C LYS A 35 8.38 -0.24 -24.51
N LYS A 36 9.19 -0.34 -23.44
CA LYS A 36 10.65 -0.18 -23.48
C LYS A 36 11.29 -1.55 -23.34
N ALA A 37 12.25 -1.88 -24.20
CA ALA A 37 12.97 -3.15 -24.13
C ALA A 37 13.86 -3.29 -22.88
N SER A 38 14.27 -2.15 -22.28
CA SER A 38 15.05 -2.11 -21.06
C SER A 38 14.63 -0.90 -20.22
N VAL A 39 14.62 -1.08 -18.91
CA VAL A 39 14.35 -0.01 -17.94
C VAL A 39 15.59 0.20 -17.09
N LYS A 40 15.99 1.47 -16.92
CA LYS A 40 17.03 1.86 -15.97
C LYS A 40 16.47 1.77 -14.55
N ASP A 41 17.27 1.22 -13.64
CA ASP A 41 16.99 1.15 -12.21
C ASP A 41 18.08 1.91 -11.46
N VAL A 42 17.85 3.22 -11.26
CA VAL A 42 18.82 4.14 -10.68
C VAL A 42 18.20 4.80 -9.45
N TYR A 43 18.78 4.54 -8.29
CA TYR A 43 18.27 5.07 -7.02
C TYR A 43 19.34 5.13 -5.93
N ASN A 44 19.10 5.96 -4.94
CA ASN A 44 19.78 5.92 -3.66
C ASN A 44 18.92 5.20 -2.64
N GLN A 45 19.51 4.28 -1.87
CA GLN A 45 18.80 3.51 -0.86
C GLN A 45 19.37 3.77 0.54
N LEU A 46 18.48 3.96 1.50
CA LEU A 46 18.75 3.98 2.92
C LEU A 46 18.01 2.82 3.59
N THR A 47 18.74 1.96 4.29
CA THR A 47 18.15 0.91 5.12
C THR A 47 18.46 1.20 6.58
N LEU A 48 17.41 1.37 7.37
CA LEU A 48 17.49 1.61 8.81
C LEU A 48 17.13 0.32 9.55
N LYS A 49 18.11 -0.33 10.14
CA LYS A 49 17.91 -1.47 11.04
C LYS A 49 17.41 -0.96 12.39
N CYS A 50 16.27 -1.46 12.83
CA CYS A 50 15.61 -0.99 14.03
C CYS A 50 15.59 -2.03 15.16
N ARG A 51 15.52 -1.55 16.39
CA ARG A 51 15.24 -2.44 17.53
C ARG A 51 13.84 -3.03 17.39
N GLY A 52 13.70 -4.31 17.70
CA GLY A 52 12.41 -5.01 17.56
C GLY A 52 12.36 -5.98 16.39
N GLY A 53 13.49 -6.21 15.72
CA GLY A 53 13.64 -7.25 14.69
C GLY A 53 13.02 -6.89 13.35
N TYR A 54 13.16 -5.63 12.93
CA TYR A 54 12.73 -5.15 11.62
C TYR A 54 13.65 -4.06 11.09
N SER A 55 13.59 -3.84 9.79
CA SER A 55 14.22 -2.72 9.10
C SER A 55 13.17 -1.90 8.33
N VAL A 56 13.48 -0.62 8.13
CA VAL A 56 12.76 0.24 7.17
C VAL A 56 13.72 0.57 6.04
N GLN A 57 13.26 0.37 4.82
CA GLN A 57 14.05 0.63 3.62
C GLN A 57 13.39 1.73 2.80
N PHE A 58 14.17 2.76 2.47
CA PHE A 58 13.77 3.87 1.63
C PHE A 58 14.55 3.83 0.34
N ARG A 59 13.90 4.18 -0.76
CA ARG A 59 14.52 4.45 -2.05
C ARG A 59 14.15 5.83 -2.54
N ALA A 60 15.10 6.56 -3.08
CA ALA A 60 14.90 7.83 -3.75
C ALA A 60 15.37 7.70 -5.20
N TYR A 61 14.47 7.98 -6.10
CA TYR A 61 14.64 8.08 -7.55
C TYR A 61 14.58 9.56 -7.94
N ASP A 62 14.96 9.90 -9.16
CA ASP A 62 14.85 11.27 -9.67
C ASP A 62 13.38 11.74 -9.75
N ASP A 63 12.45 10.81 -9.95
CA ASP A 63 11.03 11.06 -10.16
C ASP A 63 10.12 10.49 -9.05
N GLY A 64 10.67 9.96 -7.97
CA GLY A 64 9.85 9.40 -6.90
C GLY A 64 10.62 8.88 -5.70
N ALA A 65 9.86 8.49 -4.69
CA ALA A 65 10.39 7.87 -3.50
C ALA A 65 9.52 6.68 -3.10
N ALA A 66 10.14 5.68 -2.49
CA ALA A 66 9.44 4.52 -1.99
C ALA A 66 9.97 4.10 -0.62
N TYR A 67 9.10 3.47 0.19
CA TYR A 67 9.55 2.82 1.41
C TYR A 67 8.87 1.47 1.59
N ARG A 68 9.50 0.59 2.36
CA ARG A 68 8.91 -0.66 2.84
C ARG A 68 9.45 -1.04 4.21
N PHE A 69 8.71 -1.90 4.88
CA PHE A 69 9.21 -2.62 6.06
C PHE A 69 9.81 -3.97 5.65
N ILE A 70 10.80 -4.41 6.41
CA ILE A 70 11.42 -5.73 6.28
C ILE A 70 11.45 -6.37 7.66
N SER A 71 10.87 -7.56 7.80
CA SER A 71 10.99 -8.35 9.02
C SER A 71 12.38 -9.00 9.07
N GLU A 72 13.05 -8.90 10.20
CA GLU A 72 14.33 -9.59 10.46
C GLU A 72 14.12 -11.02 11.02
N GLN A 73 12.88 -11.49 11.08
CA GLN A 73 12.55 -12.82 11.57
C GLN A 73 12.54 -13.81 10.40
N ASN A 74 13.41 -14.84 10.46
CA ASN A 74 13.53 -15.86 9.41
C ASN A 74 12.41 -16.93 9.48
N LYS A 75 11.17 -16.50 9.63
CA LYS A 75 9.99 -17.39 9.66
C LYS A 75 8.76 -16.65 9.17
N PRO A 76 7.74 -17.37 8.69
CA PRO A 76 6.45 -16.77 8.35
C PRO A 76 5.82 -16.02 9.52
N PHE A 77 5.11 -14.94 9.23
CA PHE A 77 4.43 -14.12 10.23
C PHE A 77 3.09 -13.60 9.70
N ILE A 78 2.26 -13.15 10.61
CA ILE A 78 0.95 -12.56 10.32
C ILE A 78 1.06 -11.04 10.50
N VAL A 79 0.55 -10.29 9.53
CA VAL A 79 0.36 -8.84 9.63
C VAL A 79 -1.07 -8.59 10.06
N LEU A 80 -1.26 -8.06 11.26
CA LEU A 80 -2.58 -7.75 11.80
C LEU A 80 -3.20 -6.55 11.09
N ASN A 81 -2.43 -5.49 10.89
CA ASN A 81 -2.83 -4.28 10.17
C ASN A 81 -1.59 -3.49 9.74
N GLU A 82 -1.78 -2.56 8.81
CA GLU A 82 -0.78 -1.58 8.39
C GLU A 82 -1.42 -0.19 8.34
N THR A 83 -0.70 0.82 8.79
CA THR A 83 -1.05 2.23 8.62
C THR A 83 -0.03 2.87 7.67
N ALA A 84 -0.52 3.49 6.61
CA ALA A 84 0.28 4.30 5.70
C ALA A 84 -0.50 5.58 5.39
N ASP A 85 0.06 6.72 5.79
CA ASP A 85 -0.55 8.03 5.63
C ASP A 85 0.27 8.84 4.62
N PHE A 86 -0.42 9.43 3.65
CA PHE A 86 0.15 10.32 2.65
C PHE A 86 -0.47 11.69 2.83
N ASN A 87 0.21 12.55 3.58
CA ASN A 87 -0.26 13.89 3.93
C ASN A 87 0.45 14.95 3.11
N PHE A 88 -0.27 16.00 2.78
CA PHE A 88 0.21 17.14 2.02
C PHE A 88 0.14 18.41 2.87
N ASP A 89 0.90 19.43 2.48
CA ASP A 89 0.97 20.72 3.18
C ASP A 89 -0.22 21.64 2.89
N LYS A 90 -1.01 21.30 1.86
CA LYS A 90 -2.21 22.04 1.43
C LYS A 90 -3.33 21.09 1.03
N ASP A 91 -4.53 21.65 0.86
CA ASP A 91 -5.69 20.99 0.30
C ASP A 91 -5.64 21.01 -1.24
N TYR A 92 -4.85 20.11 -1.80
CA TYR A 92 -4.67 20.01 -3.24
C TYR A 92 -5.83 19.31 -3.94
N GLN A 93 -6.01 19.63 -5.23
CA GLN A 93 -6.88 18.85 -6.13
C GLN A 93 -6.29 17.45 -6.34
N ALA A 94 -7.17 16.46 -6.33
CA ALA A 94 -6.81 15.07 -6.59
C ALA A 94 -7.72 14.46 -7.65
N PHE A 95 -7.19 13.51 -8.40
CA PHE A 95 -7.95 12.61 -9.26
C PHE A 95 -8.12 11.30 -8.54
N VAL A 96 -9.34 11.03 -8.12
CA VAL A 96 -9.66 9.96 -7.16
C VAL A 96 -10.41 8.83 -7.87
N PRO A 97 -9.83 7.62 -7.97
CA PRO A 97 -10.46 6.44 -8.56
C PRO A 97 -11.35 5.73 -7.53
N TYR A 98 -12.52 6.28 -7.23
CA TYR A 98 -13.45 5.67 -6.28
C TYR A 98 -13.97 4.33 -6.75
N ILE A 99 -14.05 3.40 -5.82
CA ILE A 99 -14.77 2.15 -6.01
C ILE A 99 -16.23 2.39 -5.63
N ASN A 100 -17.10 2.32 -6.60
CA ASN A 100 -18.52 2.63 -6.42
C ASN A 100 -19.46 1.48 -6.78
N ASP A 101 -18.93 0.32 -7.09
CA ASP A 101 -19.71 -0.88 -7.37
C ASP A 101 -19.94 -1.70 -6.10
N ASN A 102 -21.17 -1.77 -5.66
CA ASN A 102 -21.58 -2.53 -4.46
C ASN A 102 -22.42 -3.77 -4.77
N ARG A 103 -22.39 -4.27 -6.01
CA ARG A 103 -23.22 -5.41 -6.46
C ARG A 103 -23.02 -6.66 -5.62
N ASN A 104 -21.84 -6.84 -5.05
CA ASN A 104 -21.53 -8.00 -4.22
C ASN A 104 -21.76 -7.79 -2.71
N GLY A 105 -22.12 -6.56 -2.31
CA GLY A 105 -22.39 -6.22 -0.91
C GLY A 105 -21.19 -6.22 0.03
N GLU A 106 -19.98 -6.50 -0.46
CA GLU A 106 -18.76 -6.59 0.30
C GLU A 106 -17.80 -5.46 -0.10
N ARG A 107 -17.35 -4.67 0.89
CA ARG A 107 -16.64 -3.40 0.71
C ARG A 107 -15.36 -3.50 -0.13
N TYR A 108 -14.64 -4.62 -0.05
CA TYR A 108 -13.34 -4.80 -0.68
C TYR A 108 -13.35 -5.67 -1.94
N CYS A 109 -14.54 -6.07 -2.42
CA CYS A 109 -14.69 -6.91 -3.61
C CYS A 109 -15.02 -6.13 -4.88
N PHE A 110 -14.84 -4.82 -4.85
CA PHE A 110 -15.26 -3.95 -5.94
C PHE A 110 -14.14 -3.72 -6.93
N SER A 111 -14.51 -3.69 -8.21
CA SER A 111 -13.63 -3.27 -9.29
C SER A 111 -13.78 -1.76 -9.54
N PHE A 112 -12.78 -1.18 -10.18
CA PHE A 112 -12.83 0.16 -10.70
C PHE A 112 -13.01 0.12 -12.22
N GLU A 113 -14.18 0.52 -12.67
CA GLU A 113 -14.54 0.65 -14.11
C GLU A 113 -15.32 1.96 -14.33
N SER A 114 -14.74 3.07 -13.91
CA SER A 114 -15.38 4.37 -13.90
C SER A 114 -14.39 5.47 -14.28
N TYR A 115 -14.87 6.70 -14.32
CA TYR A 115 -14.02 7.88 -14.43
C TYR A 115 -13.42 8.24 -13.07
N TYR A 116 -12.28 8.95 -13.11
CA TYR A 116 -11.71 9.57 -11.92
C TYR A 116 -12.56 10.77 -11.54
N ASP A 117 -12.88 10.90 -10.27
CA ASP A 117 -13.49 12.12 -9.74
C ASP A 117 -12.39 13.13 -9.42
N GLU A 118 -12.64 14.39 -9.81
CA GLU A 118 -11.75 15.50 -9.50
C GLU A 118 -12.31 16.28 -8.31
N ALA A 119 -11.57 16.30 -7.20
CA ALA A 119 -11.97 16.98 -5.97
C ALA A 119 -10.77 17.42 -5.14
N PRO A 120 -10.91 18.49 -4.32
CA PRO A 120 -9.94 18.76 -3.25
C PRO A 120 -9.86 17.56 -2.28
N LEU A 121 -8.68 17.28 -1.75
CA LEU A 121 -8.48 16.16 -0.78
C LEU A 121 -9.47 16.25 0.39
N SER A 122 -9.74 17.48 0.90
CA SER A 122 -10.70 17.70 2.01
C SER A 122 -12.14 17.35 1.65
N LYS A 123 -12.48 17.25 0.36
CA LYS A 123 -13.82 16.95 -0.16
C LYS A 123 -13.97 15.50 -0.61
N MET A 124 -12.93 14.69 -0.46
CA MET A 124 -13.07 13.25 -0.72
C MET A 124 -14.17 12.63 0.13
N TYR A 125 -14.89 11.68 -0.44
CA TYR A 125 -15.96 10.95 0.26
C TYR A 125 -15.38 10.14 1.42
N THR A 126 -15.91 10.34 2.62
CA THR A 126 -15.40 9.71 3.85
C THR A 126 -15.69 8.21 3.94
N ASP A 127 -16.78 7.78 3.30
CA ASP A 127 -17.26 6.40 3.38
C ASP A 127 -16.86 5.55 2.17
N SER A 128 -16.11 6.17 1.23
CA SER A 128 -15.70 5.51 0.00
C SER A 128 -14.23 5.10 0.06
N LEU A 129 -13.94 4.01 -0.64
CA LEU A 129 -12.58 3.60 -0.93
C LEU A 129 -12.20 4.06 -2.34
N SER A 130 -10.94 4.38 -2.53
CA SER A 130 -10.33 4.53 -3.84
C SER A 130 -9.19 3.52 -4.00
N ILE A 131 -8.88 3.18 -5.23
CA ILE A 131 -7.73 2.32 -5.54
C ILE A 131 -6.47 3.15 -5.81
N THR A 132 -5.35 2.50 -5.98
CA THR A 132 -4.13 3.06 -6.56
C THR A 132 -4.12 2.83 -8.09
N PRO A 133 -3.56 3.74 -8.90
CA PRO A 133 -2.89 4.99 -8.54
C PRO A 133 -3.88 6.14 -8.25
N LEU A 134 -3.61 6.93 -7.22
CA LEU A 134 -4.30 8.19 -6.94
C LEU A 134 -3.34 9.35 -7.24
N MET A 135 -3.79 10.34 -7.98
CA MET A 135 -2.95 11.48 -8.38
C MET A 135 -3.36 12.77 -7.67
N VAL A 136 -2.38 13.49 -7.14
CA VAL A 136 -2.54 14.80 -6.50
C VAL A 136 -1.83 15.88 -7.33
N CYS A 137 -2.52 16.98 -7.57
CA CYS A 137 -2.04 18.11 -8.36
C CYS A 137 -1.33 19.13 -7.45
N LEU A 138 -0.03 19.14 -7.46
CA LEU A 138 0.80 20.05 -6.65
C LEU A 138 0.99 21.42 -7.33
N ASP A 139 1.52 22.38 -6.57
CA ASP A 139 1.89 23.71 -7.10
C ASP A 139 2.89 23.61 -8.25
N GLY A 140 2.86 24.61 -9.13
CA GLY A 140 3.77 24.68 -10.26
C GLY A 140 3.53 23.63 -11.36
N GLY A 141 2.32 23.06 -11.43
CA GLY A 141 1.96 22.06 -12.43
C GLY A 141 2.52 20.66 -12.18
N LYS A 142 3.18 20.45 -11.04
CA LYS A 142 3.70 19.13 -10.64
C LYS A 142 2.57 18.18 -10.27
N LYS A 143 2.83 16.88 -10.38
CA LYS A 143 1.92 15.81 -10.00
C LYS A 143 2.62 14.85 -9.05
N ALA A 144 1.93 14.45 -7.99
CA ALA A 144 2.32 13.32 -7.17
C ALA A 144 1.35 12.17 -7.42
N VAL A 145 1.86 10.95 -7.52
CA VAL A 145 1.05 9.75 -7.72
C VAL A 145 1.36 8.77 -6.60
N ILE A 146 0.32 8.36 -5.90
CA ILE A 146 0.43 7.36 -4.83
C ILE A 146 0.19 5.99 -5.43
N MET A 147 1.15 5.09 -5.22
CA MET A 147 1.14 3.73 -5.77
C MET A 147 1.71 2.73 -4.78
N GLU A 148 1.73 1.47 -5.18
CA GLU A 148 2.37 0.37 -4.47
C GLU A 148 3.03 -0.62 -5.44
N ALA A 149 3.95 -1.42 -4.92
CA ALA A 149 4.61 -2.46 -5.71
C ALA A 149 5.03 -3.65 -4.83
N GLY A 150 5.22 -4.82 -5.45
CA GLY A 150 5.66 -6.02 -4.75
C GLY A 150 4.56 -6.68 -3.91
N LEU A 151 3.34 -6.73 -4.44
CA LEU A 151 2.18 -7.34 -3.79
C LEU A 151 2.23 -8.87 -3.85
N GLU A 152 3.12 -9.47 -3.08
CA GLU A 152 3.19 -10.92 -2.95
C GLU A 152 2.57 -11.38 -1.63
N ASN A 153 1.42 -12.07 -1.69
CA ASN A 153 0.67 -12.55 -0.53
C ASN A 153 0.28 -11.42 0.46
N TYR A 154 -0.06 -10.27 -0.09
CA TYR A 154 -0.46 -9.08 0.66
C TYR A 154 -1.65 -8.42 -0.03
N PRO A 155 -2.63 -7.85 0.71
CA PRO A 155 -3.75 -7.17 0.09
C PRO A 155 -3.30 -5.90 -0.63
N GLY A 156 -3.94 -5.59 -1.76
CA GLY A 156 -3.80 -4.31 -2.42
C GLY A 156 -4.22 -3.16 -1.51
N MET A 157 -3.53 -2.03 -1.64
CA MET A 157 -3.79 -0.82 -0.86
C MET A 157 -4.99 -0.06 -1.45
N PHE A 158 -6.06 0.03 -0.68
CA PHE A 158 -7.09 1.04 -0.89
C PHE A 158 -6.71 2.32 -0.17
N LEU A 159 -7.26 3.43 -0.63
CA LEU A 159 -7.06 4.74 -0.04
C LEU A 159 -8.41 5.34 0.39
N THR A 160 -8.40 6.00 1.53
CA THR A 160 -9.52 6.81 2.03
C THR A 160 -9.00 8.16 2.48
N VAL A 161 -9.87 9.15 2.61
CA VAL A 161 -9.43 10.45 3.14
C VAL A 161 -8.84 10.29 4.54
N ASN A 162 -7.75 10.98 4.83
CA ASN A 162 -7.19 10.97 6.19
C ASN A 162 -8.14 11.73 7.13
N PRO A 163 -8.76 11.06 8.12
CA PRO A 163 -9.79 11.70 8.97
C PRO A 163 -9.23 12.77 9.90
N GLN A 164 -7.92 12.76 10.15
CA GLN A 164 -7.27 13.69 11.08
C GLN A 164 -6.91 15.02 10.41
N THR A 165 -6.32 14.95 9.22
CA THR A 165 -5.85 16.16 8.53
C THR A 165 -6.82 16.64 7.46
N ARG A 166 -7.53 15.72 6.80
CA ARG A 166 -8.34 15.94 5.58
C ARG A 166 -7.55 16.61 4.44
N GLN A 167 -6.23 16.63 4.54
CA GLN A 167 -5.30 17.12 3.51
C GLN A 167 -4.37 16.00 3.06
N GLY A 168 -4.89 14.78 3.06
CA GLY A 168 -4.16 13.59 2.69
C GLY A 168 -5.06 12.36 2.61
N VAL A 169 -4.44 11.25 2.30
CA VAL A 169 -5.11 9.95 2.23
C VAL A 169 -4.43 8.96 3.17
N GLN A 170 -5.20 8.01 3.63
CA GLN A 170 -4.76 6.93 4.50
C GLN A 170 -5.04 5.59 3.82
N ALA A 171 -4.11 4.66 3.96
CA ALA A 171 -4.29 3.31 3.48
C ALA A 171 -5.38 2.55 4.25
N ALA A 172 -6.13 1.73 3.52
CA ALA A 172 -7.06 0.76 4.05
C ALA A 172 -6.83 -0.59 3.39
N PHE A 173 -6.83 -1.67 4.18
CA PHE A 173 -6.53 -3.01 3.69
C PHE A 173 -7.69 -3.96 3.97
N ALA A 174 -7.99 -4.79 2.96
CA ALA A 174 -8.95 -5.87 3.14
C ALA A 174 -8.42 -6.89 4.14
N PRO A 175 -9.22 -7.33 5.13
CA PRO A 175 -8.87 -8.47 5.94
C PRO A 175 -8.71 -9.74 5.10
N TYR A 176 -7.82 -10.64 5.51
CA TYR A 176 -7.50 -11.86 4.77
C TYR A 176 -8.74 -12.73 4.55
N PRO A 177 -9.03 -13.19 3.32
CA PRO A 177 -10.17 -14.07 3.08
C PRO A 177 -9.90 -15.47 3.62
N LEU A 178 -10.80 -15.98 4.46
CA LEU A 178 -10.74 -17.35 4.99
C LEU A 178 -11.61 -18.32 4.19
N GLU A 179 -12.75 -17.83 3.72
CA GLU A 179 -13.70 -18.60 2.91
C GLU A 179 -14.18 -17.72 1.75
N GLU A 180 -14.29 -18.29 0.58
CA GLU A 180 -14.69 -17.59 -0.64
C GLU A 180 -15.66 -18.44 -1.45
N ILE A 181 -16.56 -17.79 -2.16
CA ILE A 181 -17.45 -18.42 -3.15
C ILE A 181 -17.26 -17.77 -4.52
N ILE A 182 -17.48 -18.53 -5.56
CA ILE A 182 -17.56 -18.01 -6.91
C ILE A 182 -18.93 -17.38 -7.10
N GLY A 183 -18.98 -16.11 -7.45
CA GLY A 183 -20.22 -15.35 -7.62
C GLY A 183 -20.07 -14.14 -8.52
N GLY A 184 -20.96 -13.15 -8.34
CA GLY A 184 -20.98 -11.93 -9.13
C GLY A 184 -21.49 -12.16 -10.55
N HIS A 185 -21.28 -11.14 -11.38
CA HIS A 185 -21.68 -11.16 -12.79
C HIS A 185 -20.93 -12.29 -13.54
N ASN A 186 -21.68 -13.13 -14.24
CA ASN A 186 -21.14 -14.29 -14.95
C ASN A 186 -20.27 -15.25 -14.09
N ARG A 187 -20.39 -15.20 -12.77
CA ARG A 187 -19.59 -16.01 -11.83
C ARG A 187 -18.06 -15.79 -12.01
N LEU A 188 -17.64 -14.57 -12.27
CA LEU A 188 -16.23 -14.24 -12.50
C LEU A 188 -15.53 -13.73 -11.23
N ASN A 189 -16.27 -13.52 -10.14
CA ASN A 189 -15.72 -12.96 -8.91
C ASN A 189 -15.54 -14.04 -7.84
N LEU A 190 -14.43 -13.94 -7.12
CA LEU A 190 -14.26 -14.59 -5.82
C LEU A 190 -14.80 -13.63 -4.75
N ILE A 191 -15.84 -14.04 -4.06
CA ILE A 191 -16.52 -13.23 -3.04
C ILE A 191 -16.18 -13.83 -1.67
N PRO A 192 -15.43 -13.12 -0.82
CA PRO A 192 -15.17 -13.56 0.54
C PRO A 192 -16.46 -13.65 1.36
N THR A 193 -16.73 -14.80 1.91
CA THR A 193 -17.86 -15.03 2.82
C THR A 193 -17.45 -14.98 4.28
N LYS A 194 -16.14 -15.14 4.55
CA LYS A 194 -15.56 -15.03 5.87
C LYS A 194 -14.16 -14.43 5.79
N ARG A 195 -13.89 -13.47 6.65
CA ARG A 195 -12.60 -12.81 6.76
C ARG A 195 -11.94 -13.03 8.12
N ALA A 196 -10.62 -12.97 8.14
CA ALA A 196 -9.82 -13.05 9.36
C ALA A 196 -9.79 -11.69 10.09
N ASP A 197 -9.19 -11.70 11.26
CA ASP A 197 -8.85 -10.51 12.06
C ASP A 197 -7.44 -9.95 11.73
N TYR A 198 -6.87 -10.35 10.61
CA TYR A 198 -5.56 -9.92 10.11
C TYR A 198 -5.63 -9.72 8.59
N ILE A 199 -4.66 -8.98 8.04
CA ILE A 199 -4.66 -8.60 6.61
C ILE A 199 -3.77 -9.49 5.74
N ALA A 200 -2.69 -10.08 6.28
CA ALA A 200 -1.79 -10.89 5.47
C ALA A 200 -1.10 -12.02 6.23
N ARG A 201 -0.74 -13.09 5.48
CA ARG A 201 0.17 -14.16 5.88
C ARG A 201 1.43 -14.06 5.05
N CYS A 202 2.51 -13.56 5.63
CA CYS A 202 3.75 -13.32 4.93
C CYS A 202 4.73 -14.47 5.12
N ALA A 203 5.13 -15.11 4.02
CA ALA A 203 6.22 -16.09 3.99
C ALA A 203 7.59 -15.40 3.76
N LYS A 204 7.58 -14.26 3.05
CA LYS A 204 8.76 -13.42 2.81
C LYS A 204 8.87 -12.34 3.88
N GLN A 205 10.08 -11.91 4.16
CA GLN A 205 10.38 -10.88 5.15
C GLN A 205 10.06 -9.47 4.63
N GLU A 206 10.09 -9.28 3.34
CA GLU A 206 9.89 -7.98 2.68
C GLU A 206 8.41 -7.73 2.46
N LEU A 207 7.92 -6.61 3.03
CA LEU A 207 6.57 -6.13 2.80
C LEU A 207 6.50 -5.30 1.50
N PRO A 208 5.30 -5.04 0.97
CA PRO A 208 5.16 -4.23 -0.24
C PRO A 208 5.76 -2.84 -0.13
N TRP A 209 6.19 -2.30 -1.26
CA TRP A 209 6.59 -0.91 -1.38
C TRP A 209 5.38 0.01 -1.37
N ARG A 210 5.50 1.11 -0.65
CA ARG A 210 4.65 2.29 -0.74
C ARG A 210 5.42 3.37 -1.52
N VAL A 211 4.81 3.82 -2.59
CA VAL A 211 5.43 4.67 -3.60
C VAL A 211 4.67 5.98 -3.76
#